data_819f42976bfc5639f01643f9a07481af
#
_entry.id   819f42976bfc5639f01643f9a07481af
#
_cell.length_a   1.000
_cell.length_b   1.000
_cell.length_c   1.000
_cell.angle_alpha   90.00
_cell.angle_beta   90.00
_cell.angle_gamma   90.00
#
_symmetry.space_group_name_H-M   'P 1'
#
loop_
_entity.id
_entity.type
_entity.pdbx_description
1 polymer ?
#
loop_
_entity_poly.entity_id
_entity_poly.type
_entity_poly.pdbx_seq_one_letter_code
_entity_poly.pdbx_strand_id
1 'polypeptide(L)'
;MTKPFPTAIRAYLGGSFNPVHSAHIEMAMQVYHSLAPLTAERNCELQVSLLPNARSPFKSQSLAPKHRLAMLQLAVQDTPIRVDELEIWQPPPVYTIDSVRTLRQRYPQDVLIFIM
;
A
#
# COMPACT_ATOMS: atom_id res chain seq x y z
N MET A 1 8.95 16.54 24.38
CA MET A 1 9.76 15.32 24.25
C MET A 1 9.55 14.72 22.88
N THR A 2 10.62 14.54 22.13
CA THR A 2 10.52 13.94 20.79
C THR A 2 10.40 12.42 20.91
N LYS A 3 9.51 11.83 20.09
CA LYS A 3 9.43 10.38 19.99
C LYS A 3 10.69 9.82 19.37
N PRO A 4 11.17 8.65 19.81
CA PRO A 4 12.25 7.97 19.10
C PRO A 4 11.78 7.59 17.70
N PHE A 5 12.69 7.64 16.74
CA PHE A 5 12.40 7.25 15.36
C PHE A 5 12.69 5.78 15.15
N PRO A 6 11.94 5.13 14.23
CA PRO A 6 10.83 5.64 13.43
C PRO A 6 9.54 5.80 14.25
N THR A 7 8.61 6.64 13.79
CA THR A 7 7.28 6.78 14.40
C THR A 7 6.29 5.76 13.87
N ALA A 8 6.53 5.23 12.68
CA ALA A 8 5.70 4.20 12.06
C ALA A 8 6.51 3.33 11.11
N ILE A 9 6.03 2.12 10.90
CA ILE A 9 6.48 1.24 9.81
C ILE A 9 5.32 1.17 8.83
N ARG A 10 5.58 1.53 7.57
CA ARG A 10 4.59 1.56 6.50
C ARG A 10 5.02 0.63 5.38
N ALA A 11 4.23 -0.41 5.14
CA ALA A 11 4.48 -1.38 4.09
C ALA A 11 3.45 -1.21 2.98
N TYR A 12 3.92 -1.24 1.74
CA TYR A 12 3.09 -1.04 0.56
C TYR A 12 3.25 -2.24 -0.37
N LEU A 13 2.13 -2.87 -0.69
CA LEU A 13 2.09 -3.96 -1.67
C LEU A 13 1.58 -3.38 -2.98
N GLY A 14 2.48 -3.22 -3.94
CA GLY A 14 2.14 -2.73 -5.27
C GLY A 14 1.54 -3.81 -6.14
N GLY A 15 0.62 -3.44 -7.01
CA GLY A 15 0.03 -4.35 -7.96
C GLY A 15 -1.06 -3.71 -8.79
N SER A 16 -1.49 -4.41 -9.82
CA SER A 16 -2.60 -3.94 -10.65
C SER A 16 -3.96 -4.20 -9.99
N PHE A 17 -4.09 -5.31 -9.26
CA PHE A 17 -5.36 -5.72 -8.64
C PHE A 17 -6.52 -5.61 -9.63
N ASN A 18 -6.44 -6.40 -10.68
CA ASN A 18 -7.37 -6.34 -11.82
C ASN A 18 -8.03 -7.70 -12.08
N PRO A 19 -8.96 -8.15 -11.23
CA PRO A 19 -9.33 -7.58 -9.94
C PRO A 19 -8.46 -8.09 -8.79
N VAL A 20 -8.66 -7.53 -7.60
CA VAL A 20 -8.11 -8.06 -6.36
C VAL A 20 -8.74 -9.43 -6.07
N HIS A 21 -7.96 -10.33 -5.45
CA HIS A 21 -8.47 -11.62 -5.01
C HIS A 21 -7.87 -12.00 -3.65
N SER A 22 -8.34 -13.13 -3.10
CA SER A 22 -8.02 -13.53 -1.72
C SER A 22 -6.52 -13.66 -1.45
N ALA A 23 -5.73 -14.10 -2.44
CA ALA A 23 -4.29 -14.24 -2.25
C ALA A 23 -3.60 -12.89 -1.98
N HIS A 24 -4.11 -11.80 -2.57
CA HIS A 24 -3.59 -10.45 -2.29
C HIS A 24 -3.82 -10.08 -0.83
N ILE A 25 -4.99 -10.36 -0.30
CA ILE A 25 -5.34 -10.04 1.09
C ILE A 25 -4.56 -10.92 2.05
N GLU A 26 -4.41 -12.21 1.74
CA GLU A 26 -3.61 -13.13 2.55
C GLU A 26 -2.16 -12.67 2.65
N MET A 27 -1.57 -12.24 1.53
CA MET A 27 -0.21 -11.72 1.51
C MET A 27 -0.09 -10.47 2.40
N ALA A 28 -1.02 -9.55 2.27
CA ALA A 28 -1.03 -8.33 3.09
C ALA A 28 -1.16 -8.66 4.58
N MET A 29 -2.01 -9.63 4.93
CA MET A 29 -2.18 -10.06 6.31
C MET A 29 -0.92 -10.74 6.86
N GLN A 30 -0.22 -11.52 6.04
CA GLN A 30 1.06 -12.12 6.46
C GLN A 30 2.09 -11.03 6.75
N VAL A 31 2.17 -10.01 5.91
CA VAL A 31 3.07 -8.87 6.15
C VAL A 31 2.69 -8.18 7.46
N TYR A 32 1.41 -7.93 7.66
CA TYR A 32 0.91 -7.30 8.88
C TYR A 32 1.31 -8.10 10.12
N HIS A 33 1.04 -9.40 10.13
CA HIS A 33 1.35 -10.25 11.28
C HIS A 33 2.85 -10.38 11.52
N SER A 34 3.66 -10.33 10.47
CA SER A 34 5.11 -10.39 10.61
C SER A 34 5.70 -9.12 11.23
N LEU A 35 5.11 -7.97 10.92
CA LEU A 35 5.62 -6.67 11.37
C LEU A 35 5.00 -6.21 12.71
N ALA A 36 3.81 -6.71 13.05
CA ALA A 36 3.12 -6.27 14.26
C ALA A 36 3.94 -6.42 15.54
N PRO A 37 4.64 -7.54 15.80
CA PRO A 37 5.47 -7.63 16.99
C PRO A 37 6.58 -6.61 17.06
N LEU A 38 7.19 -6.27 15.91
CA LEU A 38 8.26 -5.28 15.85
C LEU A 38 7.77 -3.89 16.20
N THR A 39 6.59 -3.51 15.71
CA THR A 39 6.01 -2.20 16.00
C THR A 39 5.54 -2.10 17.43
N ALA A 40 4.95 -3.16 17.97
CA ALA A 40 4.52 -3.20 19.38
C ALA A 40 5.73 -3.03 20.31
N GLU A 41 6.83 -3.73 20.01
CA GLU A 41 8.04 -3.67 20.82
C GLU A 41 8.67 -2.27 20.81
N ARG A 42 8.57 -1.57 19.69
CA ARG A 42 9.15 -0.22 19.53
C ARG A 42 8.17 0.91 19.82
N ASN A 43 6.96 0.57 20.22
CA ASN A 43 5.90 1.55 20.46
C ASN A 43 5.69 2.48 19.26
N CYS A 44 5.66 1.93 18.07
CA CYS A 44 5.39 2.68 16.85
C CYS A 44 4.18 2.11 16.12
N GLU A 45 3.64 2.87 15.19
CA GLU A 45 2.47 2.47 14.43
C GLU A 45 2.84 1.53 13.29
N LEU A 46 1.90 0.68 12.90
CA LEU A 46 2.03 -0.18 11.74
C LEU A 46 0.93 0.14 10.75
N GLN A 47 1.32 0.39 9.51
CA GLN A 47 0.38 0.54 8.41
C GLN A 47 0.81 -0.39 7.27
N VAL A 48 -0.11 -1.27 6.85
CA VAL A 48 0.07 -2.11 5.67
C VAL A 48 -1.00 -1.71 4.67
N SER A 49 -0.59 -1.34 3.46
CA SER A 49 -1.46 -0.82 2.43
C SER A 49 -1.29 -1.56 1.12
N LEU A 50 -2.39 -1.77 0.41
CA LEU A 50 -2.35 -2.14 -0.99
C LEU A 50 -2.20 -0.85 -1.80
N LEU A 51 -1.27 -0.85 -2.75
CA LEU A 51 -0.98 0.31 -3.59
C LEU A 51 -1.31 -0.04 -5.04
N PRO A 52 -2.58 0.16 -5.45
CA PRO A 52 -2.97 -0.13 -6.83
C PRO A 52 -2.29 0.83 -7.79
N ASN A 53 -1.72 0.27 -8.86
CA ASN A 53 -1.03 1.06 -9.85
C ASN A 53 -1.99 1.80 -10.80
N ALA A 54 -1.45 2.77 -11.52
CA ALA A 54 -2.17 3.41 -12.61
C ALA A 54 -2.47 2.39 -13.72
N ARG A 55 -3.55 2.62 -14.46
CA ARG A 55 -3.91 1.75 -15.57
C ARG A 55 -2.82 1.73 -16.62
N SER A 56 -2.42 0.52 -17.05
CA SER A 56 -1.49 0.41 -18.16
C SER A 56 -2.15 0.88 -19.46
N PRO A 57 -1.49 1.77 -20.23
CA PRO A 57 -2.05 2.21 -21.52
C PRO A 57 -2.13 1.09 -22.54
N PHE A 58 -1.41 -0.02 -22.33
CA PHE A 58 -1.36 -1.15 -23.25
C PHE A 58 -2.37 -2.25 -22.94
N LYS A 59 -3.11 -2.13 -21.83
CA LYS A 59 -4.11 -3.14 -21.42
C LYS A 59 -5.51 -2.59 -21.62
N SER A 60 -6.06 -2.84 -22.81
CA SER A 60 -7.39 -2.36 -23.16
C SER A 60 -8.52 -2.99 -22.33
N GLN A 61 -8.26 -4.15 -21.68
CA GLN A 61 -9.26 -4.87 -20.91
C GLN A 61 -9.13 -4.68 -19.41
N SER A 62 -8.36 -3.70 -18.97
CA SER A 62 -8.24 -3.39 -17.55
C SER A 62 -9.53 -2.79 -17.02
N LEU A 63 -9.89 -3.17 -15.78
CA LEU A 63 -10.99 -2.52 -15.08
C LEU A 63 -10.69 -1.04 -14.87
N ALA A 64 -11.73 -0.21 -14.94
CA ALA A 64 -11.58 1.21 -14.66
C ALA A 64 -11.06 1.43 -13.23
N PRO A 65 -10.25 2.47 -12.99
CA PRO A 65 -9.68 2.73 -11.66
C PRO A 65 -10.72 2.76 -10.54
N LYS A 66 -11.87 3.39 -10.78
CA LYS A 66 -12.92 3.45 -9.76
C LYS A 66 -13.47 2.08 -9.38
N HIS A 67 -13.55 1.16 -10.34
CA HIS A 67 -14.03 -0.20 -10.07
C HIS A 67 -12.97 -1.00 -9.32
N ARG A 68 -11.71 -0.89 -9.70
CA ARG A 68 -10.61 -1.55 -9.00
C ARG A 68 -10.56 -1.07 -7.54
N LEU A 69 -10.66 0.24 -7.34
CA LEU A 69 -10.63 0.82 -6.00
C LEU A 69 -11.80 0.34 -5.15
N ALA A 70 -13.01 0.34 -5.70
CA ALA A 70 -14.20 -0.12 -4.97
C ALA A 70 -14.06 -1.58 -4.54
N MET A 71 -13.57 -2.44 -5.44
CA MET A 71 -13.34 -3.86 -5.12
C MET A 71 -12.28 -4.04 -4.05
N LEU A 72 -11.19 -3.25 -4.10
CA LEU A 72 -10.15 -3.27 -3.08
C LEU A 72 -10.70 -2.85 -1.72
N GLN A 73 -11.48 -1.78 -1.67
CA GLN A 73 -12.05 -1.30 -0.43
C GLN A 73 -13.00 -2.32 0.20
N LEU A 74 -13.78 -3.01 -0.62
CA LEU A 74 -14.62 -4.12 -0.14
C LEU A 74 -13.78 -5.29 0.39
N ALA A 75 -12.72 -5.63 -0.31
CA ALA A 75 -11.88 -6.76 0.04
C ALA A 75 -11.13 -6.56 1.37
N VAL A 76 -10.80 -5.32 1.72
CA VAL A 76 -10.08 -5.03 2.97
C VAL A 76 -11.00 -4.67 4.14
N GLN A 77 -12.32 -4.66 3.92
CA GLN A 77 -13.27 -4.41 5.02
C GLN A 77 -13.01 -5.38 6.17
N ASP A 78 -13.12 -4.87 7.39
CA ASP A 78 -12.93 -5.64 8.62
C ASP A 78 -11.52 -6.21 8.79
N THR A 79 -10.55 -5.67 8.03
CA THR A 79 -9.13 -5.99 8.19
C THR A 79 -8.35 -4.73 8.56
N PRO A 80 -7.13 -4.87 9.10
CA PRO A 80 -6.27 -3.70 9.33
C PRO A 80 -5.59 -3.18 8.07
N ILE A 81 -5.82 -3.82 6.92
CA ILE A 81 -5.18 -3.45 5.65
C ILE A 81 -5.87 -2.22 5.07
N ARG A 82 -5.07 -1.30 4.54
CA ARG A 82 -5.56 -0.07 3.90
C ARG A 82 -5.34 -0.12 2.40
N VAL A 83 -5.97 0.80 1.70
CA VAL A 83 -5.75 1.03 0.26
C VAL A 83 -5.20 2.44 0.10
N ASP A 84 -4.05 2.56 -0.55
CA ASP A 84 -3.44 3.86 -0.83
C ASP A 84 -3.70 4.24 -2.28
N GLU A 85 -4.27 5.42 -2.48
CA GLU A 85 -4.68 5.89 -3.80
C GLU A 85 -3.61 6.70 -4.52
N LEU A 86 -2.37 6.65 -4.05
CA LEU A 86 -1.30 7.50 -4.56
C LEU A 86 -1.10 7.36 -6.07
N GLU A 87 -1.17 6.14 -6.61
CA GLU A 87 -0.88 5.90 -8.03
C GLU A 87 -2.11 5.73 -8.91
N ILE A 88 -3.21 5.23 -8.36
CA ILE A 88 -4.34 4.75 -9.17
C ILE A 88 -4.98 5.83 -10.05
N TRP A 89 -4.95 7.08 -9.62
CA TRP A 89 -5.57 8.19 -10.35
C TRP A 89 -4.60 8.94 -11.25
N GLN A 90 -3.31 8.63 -11.18
CA GLN A 90 -2.32 9.33 -11.99
C GLN A 90 -2.37 8.87 -13.44
N PRO A 91 -2.10 9.77 -14.39
CA PRO A 91 -1.97 9.34 -15.79
C PRO A 91 -0.72 8.46 -15.95
N PRO A 92 -0.85 7.29 -16.61
CA PRO A 92 0.31 6.45 -16.84
C PRO A 92 1.27 7.08 -17.85
N PRO A 93 2.59 6.75 -17.80
CA PRO A 93 3.19 5.80 -16.87
C PRO A 93 3.47 6.42 -15.50
N VAL A 94 3.38 5.60 -14.46
CA VAL A 94 3.76 5.99 -13.10
C VAL A 94 4.93 5.10 -12.68
N TYR A 95 6.02 5.74 -12.27
CA TYR A 95 7.24 5.02 -11.90
C TYR A 95 7.33 4.86 -10.39
N THR A 96 7.73 3.67 -9.94
CA THR A 96 7.86 3.35 -8.51
C THR A 96 8.76 4.34 -7.79
N ILE A 97 9.85 4.77 -8.43
CA ILE A 97 10.79 5.71 -7.80
C ILE A 97 10.11 7.05 -7.44
N ASP A 98 9.18 7.51 -8.27
CA ASP A 98 8.46 8.75 -8.01
C ASP A 98 7.50 8.58 -6.83
N SER A 99 6.84 7.44 -6.74
CA SER A 99 5.96 7.12 -5.62
C SER A 99 6.75 7.02 -4.31
N VAL A 100 7.91 6.36 -4.35
CA VAL A 100 8.80 6.24 -3.19
C VAL A 100 9.24 7.63 -2.70
N ARG A 101 9.63 8.50 -3.62
CA ARG A 101 10.02 9.88 -3.27
C ARG A 101 8.89 10.65 -2.63
N THR A 102 7.68 10.53 -3.19
CA THR A 102 6.49 11.19 -2.63
C THR A 102 6.22 10.71 -1.20
N LEU A 103 6.27 9.40 -1.00
CA LEU A 103 6.02 8.83 0.32
C LEU A 103 7.14 9.21 1.31
N ARG A 104 8.40 9.26 0.86
CA ARG A 104 9.49 9.69 1.72
C ARG A 104 9.34 11.17 2.12
N GLN A 105 8.87 12.01 1.24
CA GLN A 105 8.59 13.42 1.57
C GLN A 105 7.43 13.54 2.55
N ARG A 106 6.40 12.70 2.38
CA ARG A 106 5.24 12.69 3.26
C ARG A 106 5.57 12.15 4.66
N TYR A 107 6.45 11.15 4.72
CA TYR A 107 6.80 10.45 5.95
C TYR A 107 8.34 10.38 6.11
N PRO A 108 8.98 11.52 6.44
CA PRO A 108 10.45 11.58 6.40
C PRO A 108 11.14 10.74 7.48
N GLN A 109 10.42 10.37 8.54
CA GLN A 109 10.98 9.69 9.70
C GLN A 109 10.60 8.22 9.78
N ASP A 110 9.68 7.76 8.94
CA ASP A 110 9.13 6.42 9.03
C ASP A 110 9.93 5.41 8.20
N VAL A 111 9.83 4.14 8.59
CA VAL A 111 10.35 3.05 7.76
C VAL A 111 9.33 2.80 6.65
N LEU A 112 9.80 2.79 5.41
CA LEU A 112 8.96 2.51 4.24
C LEU A 112 9.44 1.20 3.62
N ILE A 113 8.51 0.27 3.43
CA ILE A 113 8.78 -1.05 2.86
C ILE A 113 7.91 -1.19 1.61
N PHE A 114 8.55 -1.52 0.50
CA PHE A 114 7.83 -1.78 -0.76
C PHE A 114 7.95 -3.25 -1.12
N ILE A 115 6.81 -3.88 -1.37
CA ILE A 115 6.73 -5.28 -1.77
C ILE A 115 6.07 -5.29 -3.15
N MET A 116 6.81 -5.81 -4.13
CA MET A 116 6.40 -5.80 -5.52
C MET A 116 6.04 -7.21 -5.99
#